data_e8d665a628dafac2b4f3900f58540d1f
#
_entry.id   e8d665a628dafac2b4f3900f58540d1f
#
_cell.length_a   1.000
_cell.length_b   1.000
_cell.length_c   1.000
_cell.angle_alpha   90.00
_cell.angle_beta   90.00
_cell.angle_gamma   90.00
#
_symmetry.space_group_name_H-M   'P 1'
#
loop_
_entity.id
_entity.type
_entity.pdbx_description
1 polymer ?
#
loop_
_entity_poly.entity_id
_entity_poly.type
_entity_poly.pdbx_seq_one_letter_code
_entity_poly.pdbx_strand_id
1 'polypeptide(L)'
;ELYKEIIVAGTYKAISIKVAEAAKVIENIQRDVNIALINELSIIFNKLDIDTEAVLKAAGSKWNFLPFRPGLVGGHCIGVDPYYLTQKANEVNYYPEIVLAGRRLNDNMGSYVADQVSKLMYKKQIHVGNANVLIMGFAFKENCTDHRNTRVVDLYEQFKSFDCNVEIYDPWIDKDHAYKEYNIKLIDKPKTHY
;
A
#
# COMPACT_ATOMS: atom_id res chain seq x y z
N GLU A 1 -10.74 -25.07 -22.38
CA GLU A 1 -10.30 -24.99 -23.81
C GLU A 1 -10.27 -23.54 -24.30
N LEU A 2 -11.36 -22.78 -24.17
CA LEU A 2 -11.49 -21.41 -24.63
C LEU A 2 -10.36 -20.48 -24.12
N TYR A 3 -10.03 -20.55 -22.83
CA TYR A 3 -8.95 -19.72 -22.25
C TYR A 3 -7.55 -20.03 -22.79
N LYS A 4 -7.32 -21.27 -23.26
CA LYS A 4 -6.02 -21.63 -23.85
C LYS A 4 -5.77 -20.94 -25.21
N GLU A 5 -6.81 -20.52 -25.88
CA GLU A 5 -6.72 -19.85 -27.18
C GLU A 5 -6.31 -18.39 -27.05
N ILE A 6 -6.60 -17.75 -25.90
CA ILE A 6 -6.39 -16.32 -25.69
C ILE A 6 -5.30 -15.99 -24.67
N ILE A 7 -4.92 -16.97 -23.80
CA ILE A 7 -3.90 -16.76 -22.77
C ILE A 7 -2.56 -17.36 -23.23
N VAL A 8 -1.66 -16.50 -23.70
CA VAL A 8 -0.34 -16.89 -24.21
C VAL A 8 0.53 -17.59 -23.14
N ALA A 9 0.42 -17.17 -21.88
CA ALA A 9 1.12 -17.77 -20.75
C ALA A 9 0.63 -19.20 -20.38
N GLY A 10 -0.44 -19.68 -21.05
CA GLY A 10 -1.06 -20.97 -20.78
C GLY A 10 -2.05 -20.93 -19.62
N THR A 11 -2.71 -22.07 -19.39
CA THR A 11 -3.70 -22.24 -18.35
C THR A 11 -3.39 -23.47 -17.52
N TYR A 12 -3.58 -23.35 -16.19
CA TYR A 12 -3.47 -24.47 -15.27
C TYR A 12 -4.87 -24.92 -14.81
N LYS A 13 -5.20 -26.18 -14.96
CA LYS A 13 -6.45 -26.78 -14.47
C LYS A 13 -6.25 -27.27 -13.05
N ALA A 14 -6.78 -26.56 -12.07
CA ALA A 14 -6.76 -26.98 -10.69
C ALA A 14 -7.58 -28.28 -10.49
N ILE A 15 -7.17 -29.11 -9.52
CA ILE A 15 -7.81 -30.39 -9.22
C ILE A 15 -9.21 -30.23 -8.60
N SER A 16 -9.51 -29.06 -8.02
CA SER A 16 -10.83 -28.71 -7.49
C SER A 16 -11.03 -27.19 -7.46
N ILE A 17 -12.27 -26.75 -7.31
CA ILE A 17 -12.63 -25.34 -7.14
C ILE A 17 -11.96 -24.79 -5.88
N LYS A 18 -11.97 -25.51 -4.76
CA LYS A 18 -11.32 -25.07 -3.51
C LYS A 18 -9.81 -24.82 -3.69
N VAL A 19 -9.13 -25.66 -4.47
CA VAL A 19 -7.71 -25.45 -4.78
C VAL A 19 -7.49 -24.23 -5.66
N ALA A 20 -8.38 -23.99 -6.63
CA ALA A 20 -8.29 -22.79 -7.49
C ALA A 20 -8.51 -21.50 -6.68
N GLU A 21 -9.51 -21.48 -5.81
CA GLU A 21 -9.80 -20.35 -4.92
C GLU A 21 -8.62 -20.09 -3.95
N ALA A 22 -8.13 -21.14 -3.29
CA ALA A 22 -6.97 -21.02 -2.40
C ALA A 22 -5.73 -20.51 -3.13
N ALA A 23 -5.43 -21.01 -4.33
CA ALA A 23 -4.31 -20.57 -5.15
C ALA A 23 -4.40 -19.06 -5.48
N LYS A 24 -5.61 -18.56 -5.78
CA LYS A 24 -5.82 -17.14 -6.06
C LYS A 24 -5.60 -16.29 -4.80
N VAL A 25 -6.12 -16.72 -3.67
CA VAL A 25 -6.01 -15.99 -2.39
C VAL A 25 -4.57 -15.92 -1.93
N ILE A 26 -3.81 -17.03 -1.97
CA ILE A 26 -2.42 -17.04 -1.50
C ILE A 26 -1.48 -16.22 -2.38
N GLU A 27 -1.77 -16.03 -3.66
CA GLU A 27 -1.00 -15.16 -4.54
C GLU A 27 -1.02 -13.70 -4.03
N ASN A 28 -2.18 -13.21 -3.62
CA ASN A 28 -2.32 -11.87 -3.06
C ASN A 28 -1.73 -11.77 -1.64
N ILE A 29 -1.97 -12.78 -0.79
CA ILE A 29 -1.44 -12.81 0.58
C ILE A 29 0.08 -12.87 0.59
N GLN A 30 0.69 -13.67 -0.27
CA GLN A 30 2.15 -13.71 -0.40
C GLN A 30 2.72 -12.33 -0.73
N ARG A 31 2.08 -11.59 -1.63
CA ARG A 31 2.49 -10.23 -1.99
C ARG A 31 2.34 -9.28 -0.80
N ASP A 32 1.21 -9.32 -0.12
CA ASP A 32 0.93 -8.50 1.06
C ASP A 32 1.96 -8.72 2.18
N VAL A 33 2.23 -9.98 2.52
CA VAL A 33 3.19 -10.34 3.58
C VAL A 33 4.63 -9.95 3.20
N ASN A 34 5.02 -10.14 1.95
CA ASN A 34 6.36 -9.73 1.50
C ASN A 34 6.53 -8.21 1.51
N ILE A 35 5.50 -7.45 1.11
CA ILE A 35 5.55 -5.98 1.22
C ILE A 35 5.60 -5.58 2.70
N ALA A 36 4.83 -6.23 3.59
CA ALA A 36 4.89 -5.97 5.02
C ALA A 36 6.29 -6.20 5.59
N LEU A 37 6.95 -7.29 5.21
CA LEU A 37 8.34 -7.54 5.61
C LEU A 37 9.27 -6.40 5.17
N ILE A 38 9.18 -5.96 3.92
CA ILE A 38 10.03 -4.88 3.41
C ILE A 38 9.67 -3.53 4.06
N ASN A 39 8.41 -3.28 4.35
CA ASN A 39 7.96 -2.12 5.12
C ASN A 39 8.57 -2.12 6.54
N GLU A 40 8.54 -3.26 7.24
CA GLU A 40 9.14 -3.41 8.57
C GLU A 40 10.66 -3.18 8.52
N LEU A 41 11.34 -3.77 7.55
CA LEU A 41 12.78 -3.56 7.35
C LEU A 41 13.10 -2.08 7.08
N SER A 42 12.28 -1.38 6.30
CA SER A 42 12.47 0.05 6.06
C SER A 42 12.33 0.89 7.34
N ILE A 43 11.40 0.52 8.23
CA ILE A 43 11.23 1.16 9.54
C ILE A 43 12.47 0.91 10.42
N ILE A 44 12.98 -0.32 10.44
CA ILE A 44 14.19 -0.69 11.20
C ILE A 44 15.40 0.06 10.67
N PHE A 45 15.61 0.08 9.36
CA PHE A 45 16.76 0.75 8.73
C PHE A 45 16.72 2.25 8.96
N ASN A 46 15.54 2.88 8.90
CA ASN A 46 15.38 4.28 9.23
C ASN A 46 15.82 4.59 10.67
N LYS A 47 15.49 3.72 11.64
CA LYS A 47 15.93 3.87 13.05
C LYS A 47 17.42 3.66 13.23
N LEU A 48 18.06 2.90 12.36
CA LEU A 48 19.50 2.60 12.37
C LEU A 48 20.32 3.58 11.51
N ASP A 49 19.66 4.57 10.89
CA ASP A 49 20.29 5.51 9.94
C ASP A 49 20.95 4.79 8.74
N ILE A 50 20.29 3.72 8.27
CA ILE A 50 20.71 2.93 7.10
C ILE A 50 19.80 3.23 5.92
N ASP A 51 20.39 3.47 4.75
CA ASP A 51 19.63 3.67 3.50
C ASP A 51 18.99 2.35 3.03
N THR A 52 17.67 2.28 3.13
CA THR A 52 16.86 1.12 2.72
C THR A 52 17.08 0.76 1.26
N GLU A 53 17.15 1.74 0.37
CA GLU A 53 17.33 1.48 -1.07
C GLU A 53 18.69 0.86 -1.36
N ALA A 54 19.74 1.33 -0.71
CA ALA A 54 21.08 0.75 -0.82
C ALA A 54 21.11 -0.71 -0.35
N VAL A 55 20.43 -1.02 0.77
CA VAL A 55 20.32 -2.40 1.27
C VAL A 55 19.57 -3.29 0.29
N LEU A 56 18.42 -2.84 -0.20
CA LEU A 56 17.61 -3.62 -1.15
C LEU A 56 18.34 -3.85 -2.48
N LYS A 57 19.13 -2.87 -2.95
CA LYS A 57 19.96 -3.01 -4.13
C LYS A 57 21.08 -4.04 -3.91
N ALA A 58 21.73 -4.00 -2.75
CA ALA A 58 22.78 -4.98 -2.41
C ALA A 58 22.20 -6.40 -2.27
N ALA A 59 21.09 -6.55 -1.55
CA ALA A 59 20.41 -7.83 -1.40
C ALA A 59 19.91 -8.38 -2.75
N GLY A 60 19.38 -7.50 -3.61
CA GLY A 60 18.89 -7.82 -4.95
C GLY A 60 19.97 -8.29 -5.92
N SER A 61 21.26 -8.21 -5.57
CA SER A 61 22.35 -8.84 -6.33
C SER A 61 22.31 -10.37 -6.25
N LYS A 62 21.57 -10.94 -5.29
CA LYS A 62 21.37 -12.39 -5.16
C LYS A 62 20.19 -12.83 -6.02
N TRP A 63 20.39 -13.88 -6.80
CA TRP A 63 19.40 -14.40 -7.75
C TRP A 63 18.06 -14.82 -7.13
N ASN A 64 18.05 -15.19 -5.84
CA ASN A 64 16.88 -15.66 -5.12
C ASN A 64 16.22 -14.57 -4.25
N PHE A 65 16.69 -13.33 -4.30
CA PHE A 65 16.06 -12.24 -3.57
C PHE A 65 14.87 -11.70 -4.36
N LEU A 66 13.70 -11.64 -3.72
CA LEU A 66 12.49 -11.14 -4.35
C LEU A 66 12.45 -9.60 -4.31
N PRO A 67 12.23 -8.92 -5.45
CA PRO A 67 12.39 -7.47 -5.57
C PRO A 67 11.17 -6.68 -5.06
N PHE A 68 10.69 -6.98 -3.87
CA PHE A 68 9.67 -6.18 -3.22
C PHE A 68 10.25 -4.86 -2.72
N ARG A 69 9.41 -3.83 -2.67
CA ARG A 69 9.76 -2.47 -2.23
C ARG A 69 8.82 -2.02 -1.11
N PRO A 70 9.26 -1.10 -0.23
CA PRO A 70 8.36 -0.48 0.73
C PRO A 70 7.27 0.31 0.02
N GLY A 71 6.07 0.32 0.58
CA GLY A 71 4.99 1.11 0.01
C GLY A 71 3.66 0.92 0.72
N LEU A 72 2.70 1.72 0.30
CA LEU A 72 1.31 1.61 0.74
C LEU A 72 0.64 0.43 0.02
N VAL A 73 -0.11 -0.38 0.75
CA VAL A 73 -0.81 -1.55 0.21
C VAL A 73 -2.32 -1.29 0.22
N GLY A 74 -2.82 -0.83 -0.90
CA GLY A 74 -4.25 -0.59 -1.15
C GLY A 74 -4.85 -1.53 -2.20
N GLY A 75 -5.98 -1.12 -2.76
CA GLY A 75 -6.73 -1.87 -3.76
C GLY A 75 -7.68 -2.90 -3.16
N HIS A 76 -8.53 -3.45 -4.02
CA HIS A 76 -9.62 -4.34 -3.59
C HIS A 76 -9.23 -5.82 -3.45
N CYS A 77 -8.00 -6.21 -3.81
CA CYS A 77 -7.54 -7.60 -3.69
C CYS A 77 -6.48 -7.75 -2.58
N ILE A 78 -5.30 -7.12 -2.75
CA ILE A 78 -4.16 -7.35 -1.84
C ILE A 78 -4.48 -6.91 -0.41
N GLY A 79 -5.21 -5.79 -0.25
CA GLY A 79 -5.62 -5.29 1.07
C GLY A 79 -6.84 -5.99 1.68
N VAL A 80 -7.55 -6.84 0.93
CA VAL A 80 -8.84 -7.43 1.33
C VAL A 80 -8.79 -8.97 1.42
N ASP A 81 -8.18 -9.66 0.45
CA ASP A 81 -8.11 -11.13 0.43
C ASP A 81 -7.53 -11.75 1.71
N PRO A 82 -6.55 -11.14 2.39
CA PRO A 82 -6.07 -11.65 3.67
C PRO A 82 -7.16 -11.79 4.74
N TYR A 83 -8.15 -10.89 4.75
CA TYR A 83 -9.27 -10.96 5.70
C TYR A 83 -10.23 -12.11 5.39
N TYR A 84 -10.44 -12.43 4.11
CA TYR A 84 -11.23 -13.61 3.73
C TYR A 84 -10.55 -14.91 4.19
N LEU A 85 -9.23 -15.04 4.03
CA LEU A 85 -8.51 -16.20 4.54
C LEU A 85 -8.53 -16.24 6.06
N THR A 86 -8.41 -15.08 6.73
CA THR A 86 -8.50 -14.98 8.19
C THR A 86 -9.86 -15.48 8.69
N GLN A 87 -10.95 -15.07 8.02
CA GLN A 87 -12.29 -15.55 8.35
C GLN A 87 -12.37 -17.09 8.22
N LYS A 88 -11.84 -17.64 7.13
CA LYS A 88 -11.81 -19.11 6.91
C LYS A 88 -10.95 -19.84 7.92
N ALA A 89 -9.82 -19.27 8.34
CA ALA A 89 -8.97 -19.82 9.37
C ALA A 89 -9.71 -19.88 10.72
N ASN A 90 -10.43 -18.81 11.07
CA ASN A 90 -11.23 -18.78 12.30
C ASN A 90 -12.33 -19.85 12.31
N GLU A 91 -12.97 -20.13 11.18
CA GLU A 91 -13.97 -21.20 11.05
C GLU A 91 -13.43 -22.59 11.38
N VAL A 92 -12.12 -22.79 11.24
CA VAL A 92 -11.42 -24.04 11.59
C VAL A 92 -10.59 -23.92 12.87
N ASN A 93 -10.86 -22.90 13.70
CA ASN A 93 -10.19 -22.62 14.96
C ASN A 93 -8.66 -22.40 14.82
N TYR A 94 -8.22 -21.78 13.72
CA TYR A 94 -6.82 -21.43 13.51
C TYR A 94 -6.64 -19.89 13.48
N TYR A 95 -5.72 -19.36 14.26
CA TYR A 95 -5.39 -17.95 14.25
C TYR A 95 -4.20 -17.66 13.31
N PRO A 96 -4.40 -16.91 12.20
CA PRO A 96 -3.36 -16.71 11.18
C PRO A 96 -2.41 -15.55 11.54
N GLU A 97 -1.46 -15.78 12.43
CA GLU A 97 -0.55 -14.79 13.01
C GLU A 97 0.21 -13.98 11.96
N ILE A 98 0.86 -14.64 11.00
CA ILE A 98 1.69 -13.98 9.97
C ILE A 98 0.85 -13.07 9.08
N VAL A 99 -0.30 -13.55 8.64
CA VAL A 99 -1.20 -12.80 7.75
C VAL A 99 -1.71 -11.54 8.46
N LEU A 100 -2.15 -11.69 9.71
CA LEU A 100 -2.65 -10.57 10.51
C LEU A 100 -1.54 -9.59 10.91
N ALA A 101 -0.35 -10.07 11.23
CA ALA A 101 0.80 -9.20 11.51
C ALA A 101 1.18 -8.36 10.27
N GLY A 102 1.21 -9.00 9.09
CA GLY A 102 1.47 -8.29 7.83
C GLY A 102 0.42 -7.22 7.54
N ARG A 103 -0.87 -7.55 7.69
CA ARG A 103 -1.95 -6.57 7.51
C ARG A 103 -1.85 -5.39 8.47
N ARG A 104 -1.67 -5.65 9.76
CA ARG A 104 -1.52 -4.59 10.76
C ARG A 104 -0.37 -3.64 10.42
N LEU A 105 0.75 -4.16 9.93
CA LEU A 105 1.90 -3.35 9.56
C LEU A 105 1.59 -2.51 8.31
N ASN A 106 1.06 -3.11 7.25
CA ASN A 106 0.72 -2.42 6.02
C ASN A 106 -0.38 -1.37 6.23
N ASP A 107 -1.37 -1.63 7.07
CA ASP A 107 -2.43 -0.69 7.40
C ASP A 107 -1.91 0.56 8.14
N ASN A 108 -0.82 0.44 8.90
CA ASN A 108 -0.23 1.57 9.62
C ASN A 108 0.81 2.36 8.80
N MET A 109 1.13 1.94 7.58
CA MET A 109 2.19 2.60 6.81
C MET A 109 1.86 4.03 6.39
N GLY A 110 0.59 4.34 6.12
CA GLY A 110 0.16 5.72 5.81
C GLY A 110 0.48 6.69 6.95
N SER A 111 0.08 6.34 8.17
CA SER A 111 0.37 7.12 9.37
C SER A 111 1.88 7.20 9.64
N TYR A 112 2.61 6.10 9.48
CA TYR A 112 4.06 6.09 9.64
C TYR A 112 4.76 7.08 8.69
N VAL A 113 4.36 7.12 7.42
CA VAL A 113 4.93 8.06 6.44
C VAL A 113 4.67 9.50 6.84
N ALA A 114 3.44 9.85 7.23
CA ALA A 114 3.11 11.20 7.68
C ALA A 114 3.92 11.60 8.93
N ASP A 115 4.09 10.70 9.88
CA ASP A 115 4.93 10.92 11.07
C ASP A 115 6.40 11.16 10.69
N GLN A 116 6.96 10.42 9.73
CA GLN A 116 8.33 10.63 9.29
C GLN A 116 8.50 11.98 8.58
N VAL A 117 7.55 12.35 7.72
CA VAL A 117 7.56 13.68 7.06
C VAL A 117 7.50 14.79 8.11
N SER A 118 6.61 14.69 9.11
CA SER A 118 6.49 15.68 10.18
C SER A 118 7.78 15.79 11.01
N LYS A 119 8.47 14.69 11.29
CA LYS A 119 9.79 14.72 11.93
C LYS A 119 10.86 15.41 11.07
N LEU A 120 10.82 15.19 9.76
CA LEU A 120 11.73 15.85 8.82
C LEU A 120 11.45 17.36 8.74
N MET A 121 10.17 17.76 8.73
CA MET A 121 9.76 19.17 8.81
C MET A 121 10.29 19.82 10.08
N TYR A 122 10.12 19.18 11.23
CA TYR A 122 10.64 19.66 12.51
C TYR A 122 12.16 19.85 12.48
N LYS A 123 12.92 18.86 11.97
CA LYS A 123 14.38 18.95 11.83
C LYS A 123 14.80 20.12 10.93
N LYS A 124 13.96 20.50 9.97
CA LYS A 124 14.20 21.64 9.06
C LYS A 124 13.59 22.95 9.58
N GLN A 125 13.10 22.98 10.82
CA GLN A 125 12.44 24.15 11.44
C GLN A 125 11.20 24.62 10.67
N ILE A 126 10.51 23.69 9.99
CA ILE A 126 9.22 23.94 9.36
C ILE A 126 8.13 23.62 10.38
N HIS A 127 7.27 24.58 10.67
CA HIS A 127 6.14 24.38 11.57
C HIS A 127 5.10 23.48 10.91
N VAL A 128 4.74 22.37 11.55
CA VAL A 128 3.83 21.37 10.98
C VAL A 128 2.40 21.87 10.93
N GLY A 129 1.91 22.45 12.03
CA GLY A 129 0.55 23.01 12.08
C GLY A 129 0.41 24.16 11.07
N ASN A 130 -0.68 24.13 10.30
CA ASN A 130 -0.97 25.04 9.18
C ASN A 130 0.01 24.96 7.99
N ALA A 131 0.94 23.98 7.97
CA ALA A 131 1.78 23.77 6.79
C ALA A 131 0.94 23.35 5.57
N ASN A 132 1.34 23.81 4.41
CA ASN A 132 0.74 23.36 3.15
C ASN A 132 1.43 22.07 2.71
N VAL A 133 0.67 21.01 2.55
CA VAL A 133 1.16 19.68 2.13
C VAL A 133 0.48 19.28 0.83
N LEU A 134 1.27 18.97 -0.18
CA LEU A 134 0.79 18.39 -1.42
C LEU A 134 1.08 16.89 -1.43
N ILE A 135 0.05 16.09 -1.58
CA ILE A 135 0.15 14.66 -1.87
C ILE A 135 -0.02 14.48 -3.38
N MET A 136 0.96 13.86 -4.02
CA MET A 136 0.93 13.57 -5.46
C MET A 136 0.66 12.09 -5.69
N GLY A 137 -0.50 11.80 -6.30
CA GLY A 137 -1.03 10.46 -6.52
C GLY A 137 -2.11 10.09 -5.50
N PHE A 138 -3.20 9.52 -5.99
CA PHE A 138 -4.32 9.03 -5.19
C PHE A 138 -4.71 7.59 -5.53
N ALA A 139 -4.25 7.09 -6.69
CA ALA A 139 -4.44 5.70 -7.07
C ALA A 139 -3.73 4.75 -6.08
N PHE A 140 -4.22 3.52 -5.96
CA PHE A 140 -3.59 2.53 -5.09
C PHE A 140 -2.28 1.94 -5.66
N LYS A 141 -1.98 2.17 -6.93
CA LYS A 141 -0.72 1.80 -7.60
C LYS A 141 -0.43 2.72 -8.77
N GLU A 142 0.82 2.72 -9.24
CA GLU A 142 1.25 3.48 -10.42
C GLU A 142 0.53 3.07 -11.71
N ASN A 143 0.40 4.00 -12.65
CA ASN A 143 -0.22 3.80 -13.97
C ASN A 143 -1.63 3.19 -13.91
N CYS A 144 -2.43 3.63 -12.95
CA CYS A 144 -3.77 3.11 -12.70
C CYS A 144 -4.74 4.25 -12.38
N THR A 145 -5.96 4.12 -12.86
CA THR A 145 -7.07 5.05 -12.56
C THR A 145 -7.94 4.58 -11.39
N ASP A 146 -7.59 3.45 -10.76
CA ASP A 146 -8.34 2.85 -9.67
C ASP A 146 -7.83 3.36 -8.30
N HIS A 147 -8.72 3.94 -7.52
CA HIS A 147 -8.44 4.48 -6.19
C HIS A 147 -9.18 3.73 -5.06
N ARG A 148 -9.87 2.63 -5.40
CA ARG A 148 -10.59 1.84 -4.40
C ARG A 148 -9.65 1.34 -3.31
N ASN A 149 -10.04 1.60 -2.06
CA ASN A 149 -9.27 1.22 -0.88
C ASN A 149 -7.82 1.75 -0.90
N THR A 150 -7.62 2.97 -1.45
CA THR A 150 -6.30 3.61 -1.45
C THR A 150 -5.87 3.98 -0.03
N ARG A 151 -4.62 3.70 0.32
CA ARG A 151 -4.03 4.08 1.61
C ARG A 151 -3.51 5.52 1.66
N VAL A 152 -3.66 6.25 0.57
CA VAL A 152 -3.40 7.70 0.54
C VAL A 152 -4.40 8.45 1.44
N VAL A 153 -5.59 7.87 1.64
CA VAL A 153 -6.57 8.40 2.59
C VAL A 153 -5.99 8.43 4.02
N ASP A 154 -5.33 7.36 4.45
CA ASP A 154 -4.72 7.29 5.80
C ASP A 154 -3.63 8.37 5.95
N LEU A 155 -2.85 8.59 4.90
CA LEU A 155 -1.83 9.65 4.87
C LEU A 155 -2.47 11.05 4.95
N TYR A 156 -3.55 11.29 4.19
CA TYR A 156 -4.30 12.52 4.21
C TYR A 156 -4.88 12.80 5.60
N GLU A 157 -5.57 11.85 6.19
CA GLU A 157 -6.19 11.98 7.52
C GLU A 157 -5.13 12.23 8.61
N GLN A 158 -3.98 11.57 8.52
CA GLN A 158 -2.90 11.78 9.48
C GLN A 158 -2.35 13.22 9.40
N PHE A 159 -2.10 13.76 8.21
CA PHE A 159 -1.69 15.16 8.07
C PHE A 159 -2.79 16.14 8.50
N LYS A 160 -4.05 15.83 8.25
CA LYS A 160 -5.17 16.62 8.76
C LYS A 160 -5.20 16.64 10.30
N SER A 161 -4.88 15.51 10.94
CA SER A 161 -4.79 15.43 12.41
C SER A 161 -3.66 16.27 13.01
N PHE A 162 -2.66 16.66 12.19
CA PHE A 162 -1.59 17.57 12.56
C PHE A 162 -1.91 19.04 12.22
N ASP A 163 -3.16 19.35 11.89
CA ASP A 163 -3.63 20.67 11.47
C ASP A 163 -2.95 21.19 10.18
N CYS A 164 -2.47 20.30 9.30
CA CYS A 164 -1.95 20.69 8.01
C CYS A 164 -3.06 21.08 7.01
N ASN A 165 -2.73 21.98 6.08
CA ASN A 165 -3.53 22.26 4.90
C ASN A 165 -3.15 21.27 3.81
N VAL A 166 -3.93 20.21 3.64
CA VAL A 166 -3.59 19.10 2.72
C VAL A 166 -4.34 19.23 1.42
N GLU A 167 -3.61 19.21 0.32
CA GLU A 167 -4.15 19.09 -1.04
C GLU A 167 -3.66 17.79 -1.69
N ILE A 168 -4.53 17.17 -2.47
CA ILE A 168 -4.19 15.96 -3.24
C ILE A 168 -4.34 16.24 -4.72
N TYR A 169 -3.32 15.89 -5.48
CA TYR A 169 -3.31 15.97 -6.93
C TYR A 169 -3.09 14.59 -7.56
N ASP A 170 -4.01 14.20 -8.42
CA ASP A 170 -3.85 13.05 -9.30
C ASP A 170 -4.59 13.33 -10.63
N PRO A 171 -3.87 13.38 -11.78
CA PRO A 171 -4.49 13.70 -13.07
C PRO A 171 -5.29 12.54 -13.67
N TRP A 172 -5.19 11.33 -13.12
CA TRP A 172 -5.79 10.11 -13.68
C TRP A 172 -7.08 9.69 -12.99
N ILE A 173 -7.32 10.22 -11.79
CA ILE A 173 -8.45 9.83 -10.94
C ILE A 173 -9.68 10.68 -11.26
N ASP A 174 -10.82 10.04 -11.34
CA ASP A 174 -12.12 10.71 -11.37
C ASP A 174 -12.39 11.41 -10.02
N LYS A 175 -12.36 12.74 -10.04
CA LYS A 175 -12.46 13.57 -8.82
C LYS A 175 -13.83 13.50 -8.18
N ASP A 176 -14.88 13.40 -8.99
CA ASP A 176 -16.25 13.31 -8.49
C ASP A 176 -16.49 11.96 -7.81
N HIS A 177 -15.92 10.90 -8.36
CA HIS A 177 -15.97 9.57 -7.74
C HIS A 177 -15.17 9.51 -6.45
N ALA A 178 -13.94 10.05 -6.43
CA ALA A 178 -13.11 10.14 -5.22
C ALA A 178 -13.80 10.96 -4.13
N TYR A 179 -14.45 12.07 -4.49
CA TYR A 179 -15.20 12.88 -3.53
C TYR A 179 -16.41 12.13 -2.96
N LYS A 180 -17.16 11.41 -3.80
CA LYS A 180 -18.31 10.62 -3.31
C LYS A 180 -17.90 9.49 -2.37
N GLU A 181 -16.76 8.86 -2.62
CA GLU A 181 -16.30 7.70 -1.84
C GLU A 181 -15.60 8.11 -0.54
N TYR A 182 -14.74 9.13 -0.58
CA TYR A 182 -13.90 9.52 0.55
C TYR A 182 -14.17 10.90 1.13
N ASN A 183 -15.07 11.69 0.52
CA ASN A 183 -15.29 13.10 0.86
C ASN A 183 -14.00 13.96 0.76
N ILE A 184 -13.08 13.57 -0.13
CA ILE A 184 -11.82 14.26 -0.39
C ILE A 184 -11.87 14.91 -1.77
N LYS A 185 -11.61 16.23 -1.84
CA LYS A 185 -11.53 16.97 -3.10
C LYS A 185 -10.11 16.97 -3.63
N LEU A 186 -9.93 16.41 -4.83
CA LEU A 186 -8.67 16.50 -5.55
C LEU A 186 -8.58 17.84 -6.30
N ILE A 187 -7.39 18.46 -6.27
CA ILE A 187 -7.13 19.71 -7.00
C ILE A 187 -6.86 19.47 -8.48
N ASP A 188 -7.09 20.52 -9.31
CA ASP A 188 -6.86 20.44 -10.76
C ASP A 188 -5.39 20.58 -11.14
N LYS A 189 -4.67 21.39 -10.40
CA LYS A 189 -3.24 21.66 -10.62
C LYS A 189 -2.55 21.96 -9.30
N PRO A 190 -1.31 21.49 -9.10
CA PRO A 190 -0.48 21.91 -7.98
C PRO A 190 -0.25 23.42 -8.00
N LYS A 191 -0.19 24.02 -6.83
CA LYS A 191 0.23 25.41 -6.64
C LYS A 191 1.75 25.52 -6.68
N THR A 192 2.26 26.75 -6.66
CA THR A 192 3.70 27.01 -6.67
C THR A 192 4.37 26.97 -5.29
N HIS A 193 3.58 26.93 -4.22
CA HIS A 193 4.07 27.01 -2.83
C HIS A 193 3.38 25.97 -1.94
N TYR A 194 4.18 25.02 -1.44
CA TYR A 194 3.81 24.04 -0.44
C TYR A 194 4.85 23.99 0.67
#